data_cb3dfb455775e296caf58f02a24f5fe2
#
_entry.id   cb3dfb455775e296caf58f02a24f5fe2
#
_cell.length_a   1.000
_cell.length_b   1.000
_cell.length_c   1.000
_cell.angle_alpha   90.00
_cell.angle_beta   90.00
_cell.angle_gamma   90.00
#
_symmetry.space_group_name_H-M   'P 1'
#
loop_
_entity.id
_entity.type
_entity.pdbx_description
1 polymer ?
#
loop_
_entity_poly.entity_id
_entity_poly.type
_entity_poly.pdbx_seq_one_letter_code
_entity_poly.pdbx_strand_id
1 'polypeptide(L)' 'MIEFAKSMAGHDRNHIYLVTGKDERFVYLADGNVKLLAEPKKKNRLHIQNIHRLPE' A
#
# COMPACT_ATOMS: atom_id res chain seq x y z
N MET A 1 4.70 8.35 11.68
CA MET A 1 3.33 7.77 11.75
C MET A 1 3.18 6.72 10.69
N ILE A 2 2.59 5.56 11.03
CA ILE A 2 2.42 4.46 10.09
C ILE A 2 1.19 4.71 9.23
N GLU A 3 1.33 4.57 7.92
CA GLU A 3 0.23 4.68 6.99
C GLU A 3 -0.10 3.34 6.38
N PHE A 4 -1.38 3.10 6.17
CA PHE A 4 -1.89 1.93 5.47
C PHE A 4 -2.65 2.37 4.22
N ALA A 5 -2.68 1.49 3.23
CA ALA A 5 -3.43 1.73 2.01
C ALA A 5 -4.13 0.46 1.56
N LYS A 6 -5.33 0.64 1.02
CA LYS A 6 -6.11 -0.46 0.47
C LYS A 6 -6.00 -0.44 -1.05
N SER A 7 -5.68 -1.56 -1.64
CA SER A 7 -5.67 -1.70 -3.10
C SER A 7 -7.10 -1.67 -3.63
N MET A 8 -7.34 -0.83 -4.63
CA MET A 8 -8.67 -0.66 -5.22
C MET A 8 -8.80 -1.30 -6.59
N ALA A 9 -7.74 -1.87 -7.11
CA ALA A 9 -7.76 -2.46 -8.45
C ALA A 9 -6.75 -3.59 -8.57
N GLY A 10 -6.95 -4.48 -9.53
CA GLY A 10 -6.05 -5.57 -9.84
C GLY A 10 -6.33 -6.83 -9.05
N HIS A 11 -5.40 -7.77 -9.10
CA HIS A 11 -5.53 -9.07 -8.44
C HIS A 11 -5.53 -8.96 -6.91
N ASP A 12 -4.95 -7.89 -6.38
CA ASP A 12 -4.85 -7.66 -4.95
C ASP A 12 -5.92 -6.70 -4.43
N ARG A 13 -6.99 -6.51 -5.17
CA ARG A 13 -8.10 -5.65 -4.79
C ARG A 13 -8.59 -5.98 -3.38
N ASN A 14 -8.81 -4.95 -2.57
CA ASN A 14 -9.22 -5.03 -1.17
C ASN A 14 -8.13 -5.49 -0.20
N HIS A 15 -6.92 -5.77 -0.70
CA HIS A 15 -5.79 -6.09 0.17
C HIS A 15 -5.28 -4.81 0.84
N ILE A 16 -4.91 -4.91 2.11
CA ILE A 16 -4.40 -3.77 2.87
C ILE A 16 -2.88 -3.90 3.00
N TYR A 17 -2.19 -2.81 2.70
CA TYR A 17 -0.74 -2.75 2.73
C TYR A 17 -0.24 -1.67 3.68
N LEU A 18 0.98 -1.85 4.15
CA LEU A 18 1.74 -0.80 4.82
C LEU A 18 2.40 0.08 3.76
N VAL A 19 2.24 1.39 3.89
CA VAL A 19 2.89 2.33 2.98
C VAL A 19 4.32 2.56 3.45
N THR A 20 5.29 2.22 2.61
CA THR A 20 6.71 2.36 2.93
C THR A 20 7.34 3.59 2.29
N GLY A 21 6.69 4.17 1.28
CA GLY A 21 7.16 5.36 0.62
C GLY A 21 6.12 5.91 -0.35
N LYS A 22 6.33 7.14 -0.78
CA LYS A 22 5.43 7.81 -1.72
C LYS A 22 6.22 8.60 -2.74
N ASP A 23 5.65 8.69 -3.94
CA ASP A 23 6.15 9.54 -5.01
C ASP A 23 4.97 10.35 -5.56
N GLU A 24 5.20 11.21 -6.54
CA GLU A 24 4.15 12.03 -7.14
C GLU A 24 2.99 11.21 -7.69
N ARG A 25 3.29 10.06 -8.30
CA ARG A 25 2.29 9.22 -8.97
C ARG A 25 2.11 7.86 -8.33
N PHE A 26 3.05 7.44 -7.51
CA PHE A 26 3.10 6.08 -7.01
C PHE A 26 3.24 6.03 -5.51
N VAL A 27 2.81 4.92 -4.95
CA VAL A 27 3.07 4.57 -3.56
C VAL A 27 3.79 3.23 -3.54
N TYR A 28 4.61 3.06 -2.53
CA TYR A 28 5.36 1.82 -2.31
C TYR A 28 4.78 1.11 -1.12
N LEU A 29 4.44 -0.16 -1.31
CA LEU A 29 3.61 -0.91 -0.39
C LEU A 29 4.27 -2.20 0.05
N ALA A 30 4.07 -2.56 1.32
CA ALA A 30 4.50 -3.84 1.86
C ALA A 30 3.35 -4.46 2.66
N ASP A 31 3.28 -5.79 2.65
CA ASP A 31 2.19 -6.50 3.34
C ASP A 31 2.66 -7.28 4.57
N GLY A 32 3.89 -7.00 5.01
CA GLY A 32 4.50 -7.76 6.10
C GLY A 32 5.38 -8.91 5.64
N ASN A 33 5.35 -9.21 4.34
CA ASN A 33 6.25 -10.20 3.76
C ASN A 33 7.66 -9.59 3.65
N VAL A 34 8.67 -10.31 4.09
CA VAL A 34 10.06 -9.81 4.08
C VAL A 34 10.50 -9.40 2.67
N LYS A 35 10.09 -10.15 1.67
CA LYS A 35 10.41 -9.83 0.28
C LYS A 35 9.86 -8.46 -0.14
N LEU A 36 8.63 -8.13 0.29
CA LEU A 36 8.03 -6.85 -0.04
C LEU A 36 8.61 -5.71 0.78
N LEU A 37 9.20 -5.99 1.95
CA LEU A 37 9.93 -4.97 2.70
C LEU A 37 11.22 -4.59 1.99
N ALA A 38 11.91 -5.57 1.38
CA ALA A 38 13.13 -5.32 0.61
C ALA A 38 12.83 -4.71 -0.76
N GLU A 39 11.76 -5.17 -1.41
CA GLU A 39 11.33 -4.69 -2.72
C GLU A 39 9.85 -4.33 -2.65
N PRO A 40 9.51 -3.11 -2.19
CA PRO A 40 8.12 -2.70 -2.03
C PRO A 40 7.37 -2.74 -3.36
N LYS A 41 6.11 -3.13 -3.29
CA LYS A 41 5.24 -3.12 -4.46
C LYS A 41 4.91 -1.67 -4.82
N LYS A 42 5.15 -1.31 -6.07
CA LYS A 42 4.86 0.01 -6.60
C LYS A 42 3.46 0.02 -7.20
N LYS A 43 2.63 0.96 -6.76
CA LYS A 43 1.25 1.04 -7.26
C LYS A 43 0.86 2.49 -7.48
N ASN A 44 0.07 2.74 -8.52
CA ASN A 44 -0.40 4.08 -8.83
C ASN A 44 -1.32 4.58 -7.71
N ARG A 45 -1.14 5.83 -7.32
CA ARG A 45 -1.93 6.47 -6.25
C ARG A 45 -3.43 6.40 -6.49
N LEU A 46 -3.83 6.44 -7.75
CA LEU A 46 -5.25 6.40 -8.12
C LEU A 46 -5.88 5.03 -7.88
N HIS A 47 -5.06 3.99 -7.70
CA HIS A 47 -5.54 2.63 -7.49
C HIS A 47 -5.48 2.20 -6.03
N ILE A 48 -5.28 3.16 -5.13
CA ILE A 48 -5.26 2.86 -3.69
C ILE A 48 -6.16 3.84 -2.94
N GLN A 49 -6.59 3.41 -1.76
CA GLN A 49 -7.30 4.25 -0.81
C GLN A 49 -6.45 4.32 0.45
N ASN A 50 -6.08 5.52 0.84
CA ASN A 50 -5.35 5.72 2.09
C ASN A 50 -6.25 5.41 3.29
N ILE A 51 -5.69 4.69 4.24
CA ILE A 51 -6.40 4.35 5.47
C ILE A 51 -5.67 5.04 6.62
N HIS A 52 -6.31 6.04 7.20
CA HIS A 52 -5.72 6.80 8.29
C HIS A 52 -5.86 6.11 9.64
N ARG A 53 -6.73 5.11 9.69
CA ARG A 53 -7.06 4.40 10.90
C ARG A 53 -7.40 2.96 10.55
N LEU A 54 -6.81 2.00 11.25
CA LEU A 54 -7.16 0.60 11.02
C LEU A 54 -8.58 0.34 11.48
N PRO A 55 -9.33 -0.47 10.74
CA PRO A 55 -10.63 -0.91 11.22
C PRO A 55 -10.44 -1.76 12.48
N GLU A 56 -11.25 -1.48 13.46
CA GLU A 56 -11.24 -2.25 14.69
C GLU A 56 -12.09 -3.50 14.59
#